data_6ddf0e825846fd8a46a5c04e0fc6e519
#
_entry.id   6ddf0e825846fd8a46a5c04e0fc6e519
#
_cell.length_a   1.000
_cell.length_b   1.000
_cell.length_c   1.000
_cell.angle_alpha   90.00
_cell.angle_beta   90.00
_cell.angle_gamma   90.00
#
_symmetry.space_group_name_H-M   'P 1'
#
loop_
_entity.id
_entity.type
_entity.pdbx_description
1 polymer ?
#
loop_
_entity_poly.entity_id
_entity_poly.type
_entity_poly.pdbx_seq_one_letter_code
_entity_poly.pdbx_strand_id
1 'polypeptide(L)'
;MHFYCQLNYEHIPYPSPTSPNGNLANNGCGVCCASMVVEYLTGDEFPPEESAHLAKSCGAREGFGTDMRIFAPAFSKEKGLNWESTLDPDRVLEFLQSGQGVVIGNTSGDREDWIGVFSNSRHYIVLVSAEGNTVRVWDPLLAPGRYDTPGRAGKVRVEGFDAYADFSVILGDCGLRPFYLFRKA
;
A
#
# COMPACT_ATOMS: atom_id res chain seq x y z
N MET A 1 7.75 13.33 6.89
CA MET A 1 7.04 12.27 6.13
C MET A 1 6.71 12.78 4.74
N HIS A 2 6.98 12.00 3.72
CA HIS A 2 6.67 12.31 2.32
C HIS A 2 5.58 11.36 1.81
N PHE A 3 4.70 11.88 0.95
CA PHE A 3 3.83 11.05 0.14
C PHE A 3 4.58 10.62 -1.12
N TYR A 4 4.65 9.32 -1.38
CA TYR A 4 5.37 8.77 -2.52
C TYR A 4 4.41 8.25 -3.59
N CYS A 5 4.19 9.07 -4.64
CA CYS A 5 3.50 8.62 -5.84
C CYS A 5 4.48 7.82 -6.72
N GLN A 6 4.22 6.54 -6.91
CA GLN A 6 5.13 5.66 -7.68
C GLN A 6 5.36 6.14 -9.11
N LEU A 7 4.39 6.85 -9.71
CA LEU A 7 4.48 7.36 -11.08
C LEU A 7 5.64 8.34 -11.28
N ASN A 8 6.15 8.96 -10.20
CA ASN A 8 7.30 9.88 -10.25
C ASN A 8 8.66 9.16 -10.32
N TYR A 9 8.68 7.82 -10.22
CA TYR A 9 9.90 7.01 -10.09
C TYR A 9 10.14 6.06 -11.27
N GLU A 10 9.74 6.46 -12.48
CA GLU A 10 9.98 5.68 -13.70
C GLU A 10 11.50 5.46 -13.97
N HIS A 11 12.32 6.43 -13.55
CA HIS A 11 13.78 6.38 -13.70
C HIS A 11 14.48 5.38 -12.77
N ILE A 12 13.78 4.80 -11.78
CA ILE A 12 14.37 3.84 -10.85
C ILE A 12 14.06 2.42 -11.33
N PRO A 13 15.09 1.64 -11.75
CA PRO A 13 14.89 0.27 -12.19
C PRO A 13 14.44 -0.66 -11.05
N TYR A 14 13.42 -1.45 -11.33
CA TYR A 14 12.91 -2.46 -10.41
C TYR A 14 12.59 -3.76 -11.17
N PRO A 15 13.64 -4.39 -11.78
CA PRO A 15 13.46 -5.55 -12.64
C PRO A 15 13.19 -6.83 -11.86
N SER A 16 12.53 -7.80 -12.55
CA SER A 16 12.41 -9.20 -12.14
C SER A 16 12.53 -10.10 -13.37
N PRO A 17 12.66 -11.43 -13.21
CA PRO A 17 12.72 -12.35 -14.35
C PRO A 17 11.52 -12.23 -15.30
N THR A 18 10.33 -11.95 -14.78
CA THR A 18 9.09 -11.78 -15.57
C THR A 18 8.82 -10.34 -15.99
N SER A 19 9.57 -9.38 -15.46
CA SER A 19 9.50 -7.95 -15.78
C SER A 19 10.91 -7.37 -15.87
N PRO A 20 11.70 -7.75 -16.90
CA PRO A 20 13.13 -7.39 -16.98
C PRO A 20 13.36 -5.88 -17.13
N ASN A 21 12.40 -5.15 -17.69
CA ASN A 21 12.41 -3.69 -17.82
C ASN A 21 11.54 -2.99 -16.76
N GLY A 22 11.19 -3.70 -15.67
CA GLY A 22 10.39 -3.13 -14.59
C GLY A 22 11.05 -1.92 -13.94
N ASN A 23 10.23 -0.95 -13.57
CA ASN A 23 10.62 0.23 -12.82
C ASN A 23 9.62 0.52 -11.69
N LEU A 24 9.90 1.49 -10.84
CA LEU A 24 9.00 1.78 -9.72
C LEU A 24 7.65 2.35 -10.17
N ALA A 25 7.57 3.09 -11.28
CA ALA A 25 6.29 3.60 -11.76
C ALA A 25 5.30 2.47 -12.10
N ASN A 26 5.80 1.36 -12.62
CA ASN A 26 4.98 0.21 -13.03
C ASN A 26 4.81 -0.86 -11.93
N ASN A 27 5.82 -1.03 -11.07
CA ASN A 27 5.92 -2.18 -10.15
C ASN A 27 6.14 -1.77 -8.68
N GLY A 28 6.18 -0.48 -8.37
CA GLY A 28 6.69 0.05 -7.11
C GLY A 28 5.68 0.26 -5.98
N CYS A 29 4.42 -0.12 -6.12
CA CYS A 29 3.41 0.18 -5.09
C CYS A 29 3.80 -0.33 -3.70
N GLY A 30 4.31 -1.57 -3.60
CA GLY A 30 4.71 -2.16 -2.32
C GLY A 30 5.88 -1.43 -1.65
N VAL A 31 6.90 -1.03 -2.43
CA VAL A 31 8.05 -0.31 -1.88
C VAL A 31 7.70 1.14 -1.52
N CYS A 32 6.85 1.81 -2.29
CA CYS A 32 6.34 3.13 -1.93
C CYS A 32 5.50 3.08 -0.66
N CYS A 33 4.65 2.06 -0.49
CA CYS A 33 3.91 1.84 0.75
C CYS A 33 4.85 1.64 1.95
N ALA A 34 5.87 0.79 1.82
CA ALA A 34 6.84 0.58 2.90
C ALA A 34 7.58 1.87 3.28
N SER A 35 7.99 2.67 2.29
CA SER A 35 8.59 3.98 2.51
C SER A 35 7.69 4.89 3.34
N MET A 36 6.42 5.03 2.94
CA MET A 36 5.44 5.85 3.67
C MET A 36 5.20 5.34 5.09
N VAL A 37 5.10 4.02 5.28
CA VAL A 37 4.92 3.39 6.60
C VAL A 37 6.10 3.67 7.52
N VAL A 38 7.31 3.45 7.05
CA VAL A 38 8.53 3.67 7.84
C VAL A 38 8.65 5.13 8.24
N GLU A 39 8.58 6.05 7.28
CA GLU A 39 8.72 7.48 7.59
C GLU A 39 7.62 8.01 8.51
N TYR A 40 6.39 7.53 8.34
CA TYR A 40 5.29 7.92 9.21
C TYR A 40 5.49 7.46 10.65
N LEU A 41 5.91 6.22 10.84
CA LEU A 41 6.03 5.62 12.17
C LEU A 41 7.33 6.01 12.90
N THR A 42 8.44 6.14 12.18
CA THR A 42 9.75 6.38 12.80
C THR A 42 10.20 7.84 12.73
N GLY A 43 9.81 8.56 11.69
CA GLY A 43 10.33 9.88 11.34
C GLY A 43 11.65 9.82 10.55
N ASP A 44 12.21 8.64 10.34
CA ASP A 44 13.45 8.44 9.60
C ASP A 44 13.18 8.39 8.10
N GLU A 45 14.09 8.91 7.29
CA GLU A 45 14.00 8.81 5.83
C GLU A 45 14.13 7.36 5.37
N PHE A 46 13.25 6.96 4.46
CA PHE A 46 13.31 5.66 3.77
C PHE A 46 12.73 5.81 2.36
N PRO A 47 13.44 6.47 1.45
CA PRO A 47 12.91 6.77 0.12
C PRO A 47 12.65 5.50 -0.70
N PRO A 48 11.76 5.55 -1.72
CA PRO A 48 11.41 4.39 -2.54
C PRO A 48 12.60 3.68 -3.18
N GLU A 49 13.70 4.38 -3.47
CA GLU A 49 14.92 3.80 -4.01
C GLU A 49 15.60 2.86 -3.00
N GLU A 50 15.73 3.29 -1.74
CA GLU A 50 16.27 2.47 -0.64
C GLU A 50 15.35 1.29 -0.34
N SER A 51 14.05 1.55 -0.27
CA SER A 51 13.02 0.52 -0.09
C SER A 51 13.07 -0.54 -1.20
N ALA A 52 13.22 -0.12 -2.46
CA ALA A 52 13.38 -1.02 -3.60
C ALA A 52 14.67 -1.84 -3.53
N HIS A 53 15.78 -1.23 -3.08
CA HIS A 53 17.04 -1.93 -2.87
C HIS A 53 16.88 -3.04 -1.82
N LEU A 54 16.26 -2.73 -0.69
CA LEU A 54 15.98 -3.72 0.36
C LEU A 54 15.06 -4.83 -0.14
N ALA A 55 13.98 -4.49 -0.87
CA ALA A 55 13.06 -5.49 -1.40
C ALA A 55 13.74 -6.47 -2.38
N LYS A 56 14.68 -5.98 -3.20
CA LYS A 56 15.50 -6.84 -4.08
C LYS A 56 16.45 -7.70 -3.25
N SER A 57 17.15 -7.14 -2.29
CA SER A 57 18.18 -7.85 -1.51
C SER A 57 17.60 -8.94 -0.61
N CYS A 58 16.39 -8.77 -0.08
CA CYS A 58 15.72 -9.79 0.73
C CYS A 58 14.90 -10.81 -0.08
N GLY A 59 14.89 -10.70 -1.42
CA GLY A 59 14.15 -11.62 -2.30
C GLY A 59 12.66 -11.35 -2.38
N ALA A 60 12.19 -10.18 -1.94
CA ALA A 60 10.77 -9.81 -1.99
C ALA A 60 10.33 -9.32 -3.39
N ARG A 61 11.27 -8.90 -4.25
CA ARG A 61 10.96 -8.51 -5.62
C ARG A 61 10.64 -9.72 -6.47
N GLU A 62 9.38 -9.93 -6.80
CA GLU A 62 8.94 -11.05 -7.62
C GLU A 62 7.85 -10.66 -8.62
N GLY A 63 7.70 -11.43 -9.69
CA GLY A 63 6.64 -11.23 -10.67
C GLY A 63 6.56 -9.79 -11.16
N PHE A 64 5.39 -9.20 -11.04
CA PHE A 64 5.12 -7.80 -11.40
C PHE A 64 5.07 -6.85 -10.19
N GLY A 65 5.52 -7.27 -9.02
CA GLY A 65 5.41 -6.45 -7.81
C GLY A 65 6.38 -6.86 -6.70
N THR A 66 5.91 -6.71 -5.47
CA THR A 66 6.64 -7.02 -4.24
C THR A 66 5.85 -8.03 -3.40
N ASP A 67 6.48 -9.10 -2.96
CA ASP A 67 5.85 -10.02 -2.00
C ASP A 67 5.96 -9.45 -0.58
N MET A 68 4.84 -8.95 -0.07
CA MET A 68 4.78 -8.34 1.26
C MET A 68 4.99 -9.36 2.39
N ARG A 69 4.76 -10.66 2.16
CA ARG A 69 5.04 -11.71 3.15
C ARG A 69 6.54 -11.82 3.45
N ILE A 70 7.37 -11.51 2.45
CA ILE A 70 8.84 -11.45 2.59
C ILE A 70 9.29 -10.06 3.00
N PHE A 71 8.67 -9.02 2.44
CA PHE A 71 9.13 -7.66 2.59
C PHE A 71 8.77 -7.06 3.96
N ALA A 72 7.55 -7.32 4.48
CA ALA A 72 7.11 -6.78 5.77
C ALA A 72 8.06 -7.15 6.93
N PRO A 73 8.43 -8.43 7.13
CA PRO A 73 9.42 -8.77 8.16
C PRO A 73 10.80 -8.15 7.93
N ALA A 74 11.23 -8.01 6.68
CA ALA A 74 12.55 -7.49 6.35
C ALA A 74 12.69 -6.01 6.72
N PHE A 75 11.81 -5.14 6.20
CA PHE A 75 11.90 -3.71 6.52
C PHE A 75 11.52 -3.41 7.98
N SER A 76 10.60 -4.18 8.57
CA SER A 76 10.24 -4.01 9.98
C SER A 76 11.43 -4.28 10.89
N LYS A 77 12.18 -5.36 10.64
CA LYS A 77 13.40 -5.69 11.39
C LYS A 77 14.47 -4.59 11.23
N GLU A 78 14.67 -4.11 10.02
CA GLU A 78 15.69 -3.10 9.73
C GLU A 78 15.35 -1.74 10.34
N LYS A 79 14.07 -1.36 10.33
CA LYS A 79 13.59 -0.04 10.76
C LYS A 79 12.99 -0.03 12.17
N GLY A 80 13.11 -1.12 12.93
CA GLY A 80 12.64 -1.18 14.33
C GLY A 80 11.12 -1.07 14.47
N LEU A 81 10.38 -1.75 13.62
CA LEU A 81 8.91 -1.81 13.67
C LEU A 81 8.43 -3.17 14.15
N ASN A 82 7.31 -3.18 14.85
CA ASN A 82 6.52 -4.38 15.06
C ASN A 82 5.49 -4.52 13.93
N TRP A 83 5.27 -5.75 13.48
CA TRP A 83 4.30 -6.04 12.45
C TRP A 83 3.53 -7.34 12.70
N GLU A 84 2.35 -7.43 12.15
CA GLU A 84 1.54 -8.65 12.09
C GLU A 84 0.73 -8.69 10.78
N SER A 85 0.27 -9.85 10.37
CA SER A 85 -0.70 -9.99 9.28
C SER A 85 -1.99 -10.61 9.75
N THR A 86 -3.11 -10.18 9.17
CA THR A 86 -4.44 -10.69 9.52
C THR A 86 -5.37 -10.73 8.31
N LEU A 87 -6.34 -11.64 8.37
CA LEU A 87 -7.50 -11.67 7.48
C LEU A 87 -8.77 -11.16 8.17
N ASP A 88 -8.67 -10.80 9.46
CA ASP A 88 -9.79 -10.33 10.26
C ASP A 88 -10.03 -8.83 10.04
N PRO A 89 -11.14 -8.44 9.39
CA PRO A 89 -11.44 -7.04 9.14
C PRO A 89 -11.72 -6.23 10.41
N ASP A 90 -12.31 -6.83 11.44
CA ASP A 90 -12.58 -6.14 12.70
C ASP A 90 -11.27 -5.75 13.38
N ARG A 91 -10.30 -6.67 13.38
CA ARG A 91 -8.95 -6.40 13.88
C ARG A 91 -8.28 -5.24 13.15
N VAL A 92 -8.43 -5.13 11.82
CA VAL A 92 -7.89 -4.03 11.03
C VAL A 92 -8.53 -2.71 11.40
N LEU A 93 -9.86 -2.67 11.45
CA LEU A 93 -10.60 -1.45 11.75
C LEU A 93 -10.31 -0.93 13.16
N GLU A 94 -10.34 -1.81 14.17
CA GLU A 94 -9.97 -1.48 15.56
C GLU A 94 -8.54 -0.93 15.65
N PHE A 95 -7.60 -1.55 14.95
CA PHE A 95 -6.21 -1.10 14.92
C PHE A 95 -6.07 0.31 14.35
N LEU A 96 -6.74 0.61 13.22
CA LEU A 96 -6.74 1.94 12.62
C LEU A 96 -7.43 2.99 13.52
N GLN A 97 -8.55 2.64 14.14
CA GLN A 97 -9.27 3.54 15.06
C GLN A 97 -8.48 3.83 16.34
N SER A 98 -7.65 2.88 16.78
CA SER A 98 -6.81 3.06 17.98
C SER A 98 -5.66 4.07 17.78
N GLY A 99 -5.30 4.39 16.54
CA GLY A 99 -4.17 5.25 16.21
C GLY A 99 -2.80 4.67 16.55
N GLN A 100 -2.70 3.36 16.86
CA GLN A 100 -1.44 2.72 17.26
C GLN A 100 -0.45 2.55 16.11
N GLY A 101 -0.93 2.58 14.87
CA GLY A 101 -0.10 2.36 13.70
C GLY A 101 -0.85 2.50 12.39
N VAL A 102 -0.30 1.93 11.34
CA VAL A 102 -0.82 1.98 9.98
C VAL A 102 -0.86 0.57 9.38
N VAL A 103 -1.63 0.41 8.30
CA VAL A 103 -1.87 -0.89 7.67
C VAL A 103 -1.54 -0.81 6.19
N ILE A 104 -0.85 -1.81 5.64
CA ILE A 104 -0.76 -2.01 4.18
C ILE A 104 -1.88 -2.97 3.76
N GLY A 105 -2.78 -2.49 2.92
CA GLY A 105 -3.81 -3.28 2.26
C GLY A 105 -3.33 -3.81 0.91
N ASN A 106 -3.71 -5.03 0.59
CA ASN A 106 -3.38 -5.68 -0.67
C ASN A 106 -4.63 -5.84 -1.53
N THR A 107 -4.88 -4.90 -2.44
CA THR A 107 -6.05 -4.95 -3.31
C THR A 107 -5.89 -6.01 -4.40
N SER A 108 -6.98 -6.66 -4.78
CA SER A 108 -6.98 -7.70 -5.81
C SER A 108 -7.29 -7.16 -7.21
N GLY A 109 -7.84 -5.94 -7.31
CA GLY A 109 -8.31 -5.36 -8.57
C GLY A 109 -9.66 -5.89 -9.03
N ASP A 110 -9.89 -5.83 -10.34
CA ASP A 110 -11.14 -6.28 -10.95
C ASP A 110 -11.35 -7.79 -10.78
N ARG A 111 -12.57 -8.18 -10.45
CA ARG A 111 -13.06 -9.56 -10.37
C ARG A 111 -14.43 -9.66 -11.01
N GLU A 112 -14.95 -10.88 -11.17
CA GLU A 112 -16.23 -11.13 -11.86
C GLU A 112 -17.38 -10.23 -11.38
N ASP A 113 -17.49 -10.05 -10.05
CA ASP A 113 -18.56 -9.27 -9.42
C ASP A 113 -18.07 -7.98 -8.75
N TRP A 114 -16.85 -7.51 -9.07
CA TRP A 114 -16.26 -6.35 -8.43
C TRP A 114 -15.39 -5.53 -9.37
N ILE A 115 -15.64 -4.23 -9.45
CA ILE A 115 -14.74 -3.27 -10.12
C ILE A 115 -13.77 -2.74 -9.06
N GLY A 116 -12.47 -2.99 -9.27
CA GLY A 116 -11.42 -2.51 -8.38
C GLY A 116 -11.39 -0.99 -8.29
N VAL A 117 -11.49 -0.46 -7.08
CA VAL A 117 -11.57 0.98 -6.83
C VAL A 117 -10.19 1.61 -6.84
N PHE A 118 -9.23 1.04 -6.10
CA PHE A 118 -7.86 1.55 -6.02
C PHE A 118 -6.99 1.09 -7.19
N SER A 119 -7.32 -0.01 -7.84
CA SER A 119 -6.66 -0.47 -9.06
C SER A 119 -7.53 -1.50 -9.77
N ASN A 120 -7.31 -1.68 -11.08
CA ASN A 120 -7.89 -2.77 -11.86
C ASN A 120 -7.11 -4.08 -11.76
N SER A 121 -5.94 -4.07 -11.12
CA SER A 121 -5.08 -5.21 -10.87
C SER A 121 -4.60 -5.23 -9.42
N ARG A 122 -3.71 -6.14 -9.06
CA ARG A 122 -3.09 -6.17 -7.72
C ARG A 122 -2.37 -4.86 -7.42
N HIS A 123 -2.62 -4.33 -6.22
CA HIS A 123 -2.04 -3.07 -5.80
C HIS A 123 -1.93 -2.99 -4.28
N TYR A 124 -0.92 -2.30 -3.77
CA TYR A 124 -0.77 -2.01 -2.35
C TYR A 124 -1.14 -0.55 -2.08
N ILE A 125 -1.85 -0.34 -0.98
CA ILE A 125 -2.21 0.98 -0.45
C ILE A 125 -1.91 1.03 1.04
N VAL A 126 -1.69 2.22 1.59
CA VAL A 126 -1.52 2.42 3.04
C VAL A 126 -2.82 2.93 3.63
N LEU A 127 -3.36 2.22 4.60
CA LEU A 127 -4.47 2.66 5.44
C LEU A 127 -3.87 3.35 6.66
N VAL A 128 -4.15 4.65 6.82
CA VAL A 128 -3.42 5.50 7.76
C VAL A 128 -4.14 5.60 9.09
N SER A 129 -5.45 5.77 9.05
CA SER A 129 -6.33 5.92 10.22
C SER A 129 -7.77 5.64 9.84
N ALA A 130 -8.62 5.44 10.82
CA ALA A 130 -10.06 5.35 10.61
C ALA A 130 -10.82 6.20 11.62
N GLU A 131 -11.84 6.92 11.15
CA GLU A 131 -12.83 7.61 11.96
C GLU A 131 -14.21 6.99 11.66
N GLY A 132 -14.73 6.23 12.61
CA GLY A 132 -15.84 5.30 12.33
C GLY A 132 -15.43 4.31 11.22
N ASN A 133 -16.20 4.24 10.15
CA ASN A 133 -15.89 3.41 8.98
C ASN A 133 -15.15 4.16 7.86
N THR A 134 -14.92 5.46 8.01
CA THR A 134 -14.16 6.23 7.01
C THR A 134 -12.67 6.05 7.24
N VAL A 135 -11.99 5.49 6.25
CA VAL A 135 -10.56 5.22 6.29
C VAL A 135 -9.81 6.25 5.45
N ARG A 136 -8.76 6.82 6.03
CA ARG A 136 -7.78 7.65 5.34
C ARG A 136 -6.74 6.76 4.69
N VAL A 137 -6.51 6.97 3.41
CA VAL A 137 -5.67 6.11 2.56
C VAL A 137 -4.60 6.93 1.85
N TRP A 138 -3.39 6.39 1.76
CA TRP A 138 -2.37 6.84 0.81
C TRP A 138 -2.24 5.81 -0.31
N ASP A 139 -2.59 6.24 -1.51
CA ASP A 139 -2.51 5.42 -2.72
C ASP A 139 -1.27 5.81 -3.54
N PRO A 140 -0.26 4.95 -3.68
CA PRO A 140 0.92 5.25 -4.50
C PRO A 140 0.64 5.55 -5.98
N LEU A 141 -0.55 5.24 -6.46
CA LEU A 141 -1.02 5.56 -7.81
C LEU A 141 -1.94 6.78 -7.86
N LEU A 142 -2.04 7.56 -6.78
CA LEU A 142 -2.90 8.74 -6.75
C LEU A 142 -2.50 9.73 -7.86
N ALA A 143 -3.46 10.04 -8.72
CA ALA A 143 -3.36 10.99 -9.82
C ALA A 143 -4.70 11.68 -10.03
N PRO A 144 -4.74 12.88 -10.65
CA PRO A 144 -6.00 13.55 -10.99
C PRO A 144 -6.94 12.63 -11.79
N GLY A 145 -8.21 12.59 -11.41
CA GLY A 145 -9.23 11.80 -12.09
C GLY A 145 -9.17 10.29 -11.88
N ARG A 146 -8.26 9.80 -11.05
CA ARG A 146 -8.07 8.36 -10.83
C ARG A 146 -9.34 7.61 -10.41
N TYR A 147 -10.18 8.26 -9.61
CA TYR A 147 -11.41 7.66 -9.08
C TYR A 147 -12.69 8.16 -9.77
N ASP A 148 -12.57 8.90 -10.88
CA ASP A 148 -13.73 9.48 -11.59
C ASP A 148 -14.31 8.54 -12.65
N THR A 149 -13.74 7.36 -12.83
CA THR A 149 -14.15 6.38 -13.83
C THR A 149 -15.39 5.59 -13.38
N PRO A 150 -16.16 5.03 -14.32
CA PRO A 150 -17.31 4.19 -14.00
C PRO A 150 -16.92 3.04 -13.04
N GLY A 151 -17.73 2.82 -12.00
CA GLY A 151 -17.50 1.83 -10.95
C GLY A 151 -16.62 2.31 -9.79
N ARG A 152 -15.86 3.42 -9.96
CA ARG A 152 -15.07 4.07 -8.91
C ARG A 152 -15.69 5.37 -8.42
N ALA A 153 -16.32 6.11 -9.31
CA ALA A 153 -16.89 7.42 -9.03
C ALA A 153 -17.80 7.40 -7.79
N GLY A 154 -17.58 8.36 -6.89
CA GLY A 154 -18.33 8.50 -5.65
C GLY A 154 -17.91 7.58 -4.50
N LYS A 155 -16.97 6.65 -4.71
CA LYS A 155 -16.48 5.73 -3.68
C LYS A 155 -15.27 6.25 -2.91
N VAL A 156 -14.52 7.18 -3.49
CA VAL A 156 -13.31 7.77 -2.90
C VAL A 156 -13.38 9.29 -3.00
N ARG A 157 -13.15 9.97 -1.88
CA ARG A 157 -12.98 11.42 -1.81
C ARG A 157 -11.51 11.72 -1.66
N VAL A 158 -10.98 12.69 -2.39
CA VAL A 158 -9.56 13.07 -2.36
C VAL A 158 -9.40 14.49 -1.83
N GLU A 159 -8.48 14.66 -0.89
CA GLU A 159 -8.05 15.95 -0.32
C GLU A 159 -6.53 16.01 -0.28
N GLY A 160 -5.91 16.76 -1.20
CA GLY A 160 -4.46 16.76 -1.34
C GLY A 160 -3.95 15.40 -1.78
N PHE A 161 -3.10 14.77 -0.97
CA PHE A 161 -2.62 13.40 -1.18
C PHE A 161 -3.35 12.34 -0.34
N ASP A 162 -4.34 12.75 0.45
CA ASP A 162 -5.19 11.86 1.21
C ASP A 162 -6.40 11.43 0.39
N ALA A 163 -6.64 10.13 0.34
CA ALA A 163 -7.88 9.55 -0.16
C ALA A 163 -8.70 9.04 1.03
N TYR A 164 -10.02 9.16 0.95
CA TYR A 164 -10.94 8.71 1.98
C TYR A 164 -11.98 7.79 1.36
N ALA A 165 -12.14 6.61 1.92
CA ALA A 165 -13.11 5.63 1.48
C ALA A 165 -13.78 4.97 2.69
N ASP A 166 -15.00 4.47 2.49
CA ASP A 166 -15.63 3.59 3.47
C ASP A 166 -14.85 2.28 3.56
N PHE A 167 -14.72 1.73 4.75
CA PHE A 167 -13.97 0.49 4.98
C PHE A 167 -14.52 -0.70 4.18
N SER A 168 -15.83 -0.73 3.92
CA SER A 168 -16.45 -1.75 3.06
C SER A 168 -15.93 -1.72 1.61
N VAL A 169 -15.59 -0.53 1.10
CA VAL A 169 -14.96 -0.38 -0.22
C VAL A 169 -13.58 -1.00 -0.23
N ILE A 170 -12.79 -0.76 0.82
CA ILE A 170 -11.45 -1.33 0.98
C ILE A 170 -11.52 -2.86 1.10
N LEU A 171 -12.45 -3.37 1.90
CA LEU A 171 -12.68 -4.81 2.04
C LEU A 171 -13.10 -5.43 0.69
N GLY A 172 -13.98 -4.77 -0.05
CA GLY A 172 -14.35 -5.19 -1.39
C GLY A 172 -13.14 -5.28 -2.32
N ASP A 173 -12.26 -4.27 -2.31
CA ASP A 173 -11.04 -4.26 -3.13
C ASP A 173 -10.03 -5.33 -2.72
N CYS A 174 -9.82 -5.54 -1.42
CA CYS A 174 -8.86 -6.53 -0.92
C CYS A 174 -9.35 -7.98 -1.07
N GLY A 175 -10.67 -8.21 -1.01
CA GLY A 175 -11.24 -9.55 -1.03
C GLY A 175 -10.70 -10.40 0.13
N LEU A 176 -10.16 -11.60 -0.18
CA LEU A 176 -9.59 -12.52 0.81
C LEU A 176 -8.07 -12.36 0.99
N ARG A 177 -7.53 -11.19 0.69
CA ARG A 177 -6.10 -10.93 0.83
C ARG A 177 -5.75 -10.43 2.22
N PRO A 178 -4.57 -10.79 2.76
CA PRO A 178 -4.15 -10.34 4.08
C PRO A 178 -3.87 -8.85 4.12
N PHE A 179 -4.12 -8.27 5.28
CA PHE A 179 -3.66 -6.95 5.69
C PHE A 179 -2.39 -7.09 6.53
N TYR A 180 -1.49 -6.12 6.41
CA TYR A 180 -0.23 -6.06 7.16
C TYR A 180 -0.26 -4.83 8.06
N LEU A 181 -0.25 -5.05 9.37
CA LEU A 181 -0.36 -4.02 10.40
C LEU A 181 1.04 -3.69 10.90
N PHE A 182 1.36 -2.41 11.01
CA PHE A 182 2.67 -1.92 11.45
C PHE A 182 2.50 -0.89 12.56
N ARG A 183 3.35 -0.99 13.58
CA ARG A 183 3.44 -0.02 14.67
C ARG A 183 4.88 0.16 15.10
N LYS A 184 5.17 1.28 15.75
CA LYS A 184 6.47 1.50 16.38
C LYS A 184 6.75 0.42 17.42
N ALA A 185 8.00 -0.05 17.48
CA ALA A 185 8.45 -1.02 18.49
C ALA A 185 8.49 -0.41 19.89
#